data_6b7f6cab8249245f048ffe3568a63444
#
_entry.id   6b7f6cab8249245f048ffe3568a63444
#
_cell.length_a   1.000
_cell.length_b   1.000
_cell.length_c   1.000
_cell.angle_alpha   90.00
_cell.angle_beta   90.00
_cell.angle_gamma   90.00
#
_symmetry.space_group_name_H-M   'P 1'
#
loop_
_entity.id
_entity.type
_entity.pdbx_description
1 polymer ?
#
loop_
_entity_poly.entity_id
_entity_poly.type
_entity_poly.pdbx_seq_one_letter_code
_entity_poly.pdbx_strand_id
1 'polypeptide(L)'
;MILTDGIDLESVVPECVWLCMENTGQSCNAGTRLLVPESLHDKVVDIAKKTAESYIVGDPTNEATQIGPLANRAQFEKVMGILEDAEVAGLLPVLGGSESIPRCNEGYYIQPTIFSNLSRDQFIANQEVFGPVLAVMPYKNLKEAIDIANGTQYGLSAYIYAKDNATAEPIAQQMRCGMVHINGAPLLAEAPFGGYKQSGNGREWGLYGLHEFLEVKAVMKTS
;
A
#
# COMPACT_ATOMS: atom_id res chain seq x y z
N MET A 1 1.86 -0.56 5.41
CA MET A 1 0.99 -0.28 6.59
C MET A 1 1.50 -1.09 7.76
N ILE A 2 1.45 -0.56 8.97
CA ILE A 2 1.82 -1.26 10.22
C ILE A 2 0.61 -1.19 11.16
N LEU A 3 0.09 -2.33 11.58
CA LEU A 3 -0.89 -2.42 12.66
C LEU A 3 -0.18 -2.76 13.97
N THR A 4 -0.58 -2.14 15.08
CA THR A 4 -0.08 -2.49 16.41
C THR A 4 -1.18 -3.17 17.24
N ASP A 5 -0.81 -3.68 18.41
CA ASP A 5 -1.80 -4.22 19.35
C ASP A 5 -2.74 -3.13 19.89
N GLY A 6 -3.95 -3.53 20.30
CA GLY A 6 -4.91 -2.66 20.97
C GLY A 6 -5.74 -1.74 20.07
N ILE A 7 -5.75 -2.00 18.76
CA ILE A 7 -6.59 -1.29 17.78
C ILE A 7 -7.90 -2.06 17.53
N ASP A 8 -8.91 -1.37 17.02
CA ASP A 8 -10.15 -1.99 16.54
C ASP A 8 -9.95 -2.57 15.14
N LEU A 9 -9.68 -3.86 15.05
CA LEU A 9 -9.43 -4.55 13.79
C LEU A 9 -10.63 -4.53 12.84
N GLU A 10 -11.85 -4.56 13.36
CA GLU A 10 -13.07 -4.56 12.52
C GLU A 10 -13.27 -3.23 11.78
N SER A 11 -12.73 -2.14 12.31
CA SER A 11 -12.73 -0.83 11.65
C SER A 11 -11.48 -0.63 10.80
N VAL A 12 -10.29 -0.92 11.32
CA VAL A 12 -9.02 -0.56 10.70
C VAL A 12 -8.65 -1.45 9.51
N VAL A 13 -8.92 -2.77 9.59
CA VAL A 13 -8.53 -3.68 8.51
C VAL A 13 -9.29 -3.41 7.21
N PRO A 14 -10.62 -3.15 7.21
CA PRO A 14 -11.31 -2.72 6.00
C PRO A 14 -10.75 -1.44 5.38
N GLU A 15 -10.35 -0.46 6.18
CA GLU A 15 -9.68 0.75 5.70
C GLU A 15 -8.33 0.42 5.03
N CYS A 16 -7.53 -0.45 5.64
CA CYS A 16 -6.26 -0.91 5.05
C CYS A 16 -6.46 -1.64 3.71
N VAL A 17 -7.49 -2.48 3.61
CA VAL A 17 -7.85 -3.16 2.35
C VAL A 17 -8.25 -2.14 1.29
N TRP A 18 -9.06 -1.15 1.65
CA TRP A 18 -9.47 -0.09 0.73
C TRP A 18 -8.27 0.73 0.26
N LEU A 19 -7.37 1.17 1.16
CA LEU A 19 -6.14 1.89 0.81
C LEU A 19 -5.22 1.13 -0.16
N CYS A 20 -5.28 -0.20 -0.15
CA CYS A 20 -4.56 -1.02 -1.13
C CYS A 20 -5.28 -1.09 -2.47
N MET A 21 -6.62 -1.17 -2.47
CA MET A 21 -7.41 -1.56 -3.64
C MET A 21 -8.12 -0.39 -4.34
N GLU A 22 -8.16 0.78 -3.69
CA GLU A 22 -8.67 2.01 -4.31
C GLU A 22 -7.97 2.26 -5.65
N ASN A 23 -8.74 2.75 -6.63
CA ASN A 23 -8.27 2.92 -8.00
C ASN A 23 -7.66 1.63 -8.61
N THR A 24 -8.18 0.46 -8.21
CA THR A 24 -7.70 -0.86 -8.62
C THR A 24 -6.21 -1.08 -8.24
N GLY A 25 -5.77 -0.50 -7.12
CA GLY A 25 -4.39 -0.56 -6.63
C GLY A 25 -3.37 0.23 -7.47
N GLN A 26 -3.84 1.08 -8.38
CA GLN A 26 -3.01 1.89 -9.27
C GLN A 26 -2.76 3.29 -8.68
N SER A 27 -2.31 3.34 -7.45
CA SER A 27 -1.93 4.56 -6.75
C SER A 27 -0.54 4.40 -6.16
N CYS A 28 0.33 5.39 -6.37
CA CYS A 28 1.73 5.35 -5.91
C CYS A 28 1.86 5.30 -4.37
N ASN A 29 0.85 5.83 -3.66
CA ASN A 29 0.75 5.81 -2.19
C ASN A 29 -0.11 4.65 -1.67
N ALA A 30 -0.57 3.71 -2.50
CA ALA A 30 -1.35 2.57 -2.07
C ALA A 30 -0.61 1.74 -0.99
N GLY A 31 -1.32 1.41 0.08
CA GLY A 31 -0.80 0.58 1.16
C GLY A 31 -0.82 -0.91 0.80
N THR A 32 0.14 -1.39 0.04
CA THR A 32 0.13 -2.75 -0.52
C THR A 32 0.75 -3.81 0.38
N ARG A 33 1.45 -3.39 1.45
CA ARG A 33 2.08 -4.28 2.44
C ARG A 33 1.48 -4.03 3.81
N LEU A 34 0.79 -5.01 4.36
CA LEU A 34 0.14 -4.93 5.67
C LEU A 34 0.93 -5.76 6.69
N LEU A 35 1.68 -5.09 7.55
CA LEU A 35 2.48 -5.68 8.61
C LEU A 35 1.62 -5.79 9.87
N VAL A 36 1.50 -6.99 10.42
CA VAL A 36 0.60 -7.29 11.54
C VAL A 36 1.31 -8.07 12.64
N PRO A 37 0.98 -7.87 13.93
CA PRO A 37 1.48 -8.73 14.98
C PRO A 37 1.15 -10.20 14.66
N GLU A 38 2.10 -11.11 14.85
CA GLU A 38 1.91 -12.54 14.58
C GLU A 38 0.67 -13.11 15.32
N SER A 39 0.39 -12.61 16.52
CA SER A 39 -0.78 -13.00 17.32
C SER A 39 -2.13 -12.58 16.71
N LEU A 40 -2.15 -11.57 15.84
CA LEU A 40 -3.36 -11.04 15.20
C LEU A 40 -3.48 -11.45 13.73
N HIS A 41 -2.48 -12.12 13.19
CA HIS A 41 -2.34 -12.41 11.75
C HIS A 41 -3.60 -13.08 11.17
N ASP A 42 -4.03 -14.19 11.72
CA ASP A 42 -5.15 -14.96 11.17
C ASP A 42 -6.45 -14.17 11.21
N LYS A 43 -6.70 -13.46 12.32
CA LYS A 43 -7.89 -12.60 12.44
C LYS A 43 -7.86 -11.47 11.41
N VAL A 44 -6.71 -10.83 11.19
CA VAL A 44 -6.55 -9.77 10.18
C VAL A 44 -6.77 -10.33 8.76
N VAL A 45 -6.22 -11.50 8.45
CA VAL A 45 -6.43 -12.16 7.15
C VAL A 45 -7.91 -12.48 6.93
N ASP A 46 -8.62 -12.99 7.92
CA ASP A 46 -10.05 -13.29 7.81
C ASP A 46 -10.90 -12.04 7.55
N ILE A 47 -10.62 -10.93 8.26
CA ILE A 47 -11.33 -9.66 8.03
C ILE A 47 -10.98 -9.10 6.65
N ALA A 48 -9.70 -9.07 6.29
CA ALA A 48 -9.25 -8.56 5.00
C ALA A 48 -9.86 -9.34 3.83
N LYS A 49 -9.92 -10.68 3.93
CA LYS A 49 -10.56 -11.55 2.94
C LYS A 49 -12.03 -11.21 2.79
N LYS A 50 -12.81 -11.19 3.88
CA LYS A 50 -14.24 -10.85 3.85
C LYS A 50 -14.48 -9.46 3.24
N THR A 51 -13.65 -8.50 3.58
CA THR A 51 -13.75 -7.14 3.04
C THR A 51 -13.52 -7.14 1.53
N ALA A 52 -12.43 -7.73 1.06
CA ALA A 52 -12.10 -7.76 -0.36
C ALA A 52 -13.10 -8.59 -1.20
N GLU A 53 -13.63 -9.68 -0.65
CA GLU A 53 -14.71 -10.48 -1.26
C GLU A 53 -16.01 -9.68 -1.45
N SER A 54 -16.25 -8.67 -0.63
CA SER A 54 -17.44 -7.83 -0.76
C SER A 54 -17.36 -6.81 -1.91
N TYR A 55 -16.18 -6.57 -2.47
CA TYR A 55 -16.00 -5.59 -3.54
C TYR A 55 -16.55 -6.10 -4.87
N ILE A 56 -17.32 -5.24 -5.52
CA ILE A 56 -17.87 -5.51 -6.84
C ILE A 56 -16.84 -5.10 -7.89
N VAL A 57 -16.32 -6.10 -8.61
CA VAL A 57 -15.46 -5.88 -9.77
C VAL A 57 -16.34 -5.78 -11.02
N GLY A 58 -16.19 -4.74 -11.83
CA GLY A 58 -17.03 -4.58 -13.00
C GLY A 58 -16.84 -3.27 -13.79
N ASP A 59 -17.82 -2.99 -14.62
CA ASP A 59 -17.87 -1.80 -15.47
C ASP A 59 -17.79 -0.52 -14.60
N PRO A 60 -16.82 0.38 -14.85
CA PRO A 60 -16.66 1.61 -14.07
C PRO A 60 -17.78 2.64 -14.28
N THR A 61 -18.65 2.46 -15.28
CA THR A 61 -19.85 3.28 -15.46
C THR A 61 -21.01 2.87 -14.56
N ASN A 62 -20.92 1.72 -13.91
CA ASN A 62 -21.90 1.26 -12.94
C ASN A 62 -21.52 1.77 -11.54
N GLU A 63 -22.41 2.54 -10.91
CA GLU A 63 -22.21 3.12 -9.57
C GLU A 63 -21.96 2.07 -8.47
N ALA A 64 -22.39 0.83 -8.65
CA ALA A 64 -22.13 -0.26 -7.72
C ALA A 64 -20.69 -0.83 -7.82
N THR A 65 -19.97 -0.53 -8.91
CA THR A 65 -18.60 -1.03 -9.11
C THR A 65 -17.63 -0.31 -8.18
N GLN A 66 -16.84 -1.07 -7.44
CA GLN A 66 -15.80 -0.56 -6.56
C GLN A 66 -14.39 -0.78 -7.15
N ILE A 67 -14.22 -1.86 -7.88
CA ILE A 67 -12.96 -2.21 -8.54
C ILE A 67 -13.18 -2.25 -10.06
N GLY A 68 -12.63 -1.28 -10.75
CA GLY A 68 -12.68 -1.18 -12.22
C GLY A 68 -11.54 -1.97 -12.89
N PRO A 69 -11.31 -1.75 -14.20
CA PRO A 69 -10.20 -2.37 -14.91
C PRO A 69 -8.87 -1.67 -14.62
N LEU A 70 -7.77 -2.35 -14.88
CA LEU A 70 -6.45 -1.73 -15.00
C LEU A 70 -6.41 -0.80 -16.23
N ALA A 71 -5.53 0.19 -16.19
CA ALA A 71 -5.48 1.29 -17.16
C ALA A 71 -5.20 0.84 -18.61
N ASN A 72 -4.44 -0.25 -18.80
CA ASN A 72 -4.07 -0.72 -20.12
C ASN A 72 -3.59 -2.19 -20.10
N ARG A 73 -3.43 -2.76 -21.31
CA ARG A 73 -2.98 -4.13 -21.53
C ARG A 73 -1.61 -4.41 -20.90
N ALA A 74 -0.65 -3.53 -21.05
CA ALA A 74 0.71 -3.75 -20.55
C ALA A 74 0.74 -3.87 -19.02
N GLN A 75 -0.06 -3.05 -18.32
CA GLN A 75 -0.19 -3.15 -16.86
C GLN A 75 -0.93 -4.42 -16.45
N PHE A 76 -1.97 -4.80 -17.18
CA PHE A 76 -2.69 -6.06 -16.96
C PHE A 76 -1.75 -7.27 -17.10
N GLU A 77 -1.01 -7.36 -18.20
CA GLU A 77 -0.06 -8.45 -18.45
C GLU A 77 1.06 -8.49 -17.40
N LYS A 78 1.55 -7.31 -16.96
CA LYS A 78 2.53 -7.23 -15.87
C LYS A 78 1.97 -7.81 -14.57
N VAL A 79 0.77 -7.39 -14.15
CA VAL A 79 0.19 -7.85 -12.88
C VAL A 79 -0.12 -9.34 -12.95
N MET A 80 -0.73 -9.80 -14.06
CA MET A 80 -1.00 -11.23 -14.26
C MET A 80 0.28 -12.07 -14.20
N GLY A 81 1.34 -11.64 -14.89
CA GLY A 81 2.63 -12.36 -14.86
C GLY A 81 3.22 -12.42 -13.43
N ILE A 82 3.09 -11.35 -12.63
CA ILE A 82 3.53 -11.37 -11.22
C ILE A 82 2.72 -12.38 -10.39
N LEU A 83 1.40 -12.45 -10.61
CA LEU A 83 0.53 -13.40 -9.89
C LEU A 83 0.85 -14.84 -10.28
N GLU A 84 1.01 -15.12 -11.58
CA GLU A 84 1.41 -16.42 -12.10
C GLU A 84 2.79 -16.85 -11.56
N ASP A 85 3.78 -15.95 -11.57
CA ASP A 85 5.10 -16.21 -11.00
C ASP A 85 5.03 -16.53 -9.49
N ALA A 86 4.15 -15.85 -8.75
CA ALA A 86 3.95 -16.14 -7.33
C ALA A 86 3.35 -17.54 -7.12
N GLU A 87 2.34 -17.90 -7.90
CA GLU A 87 1.71 -19.22 -7.83
C GLU A 87 2.67 -20.35 -8.22
N VAL A 88 3.47 -20.14 -9.28
CA VAL A 88 4.54 -21.07 -9.68
C VAL A 88 5.60 -21.24 -8.61
N ALA A 89 5.90 -20.17 -7.87
CA ALA A 89 6.81 -20.22 -6.71
C ALA A 89 6.18 -20.86 -5.46
N GLY A 90 4.93 -21.32 -5.54
CA GLY A 90 4.19 -21.94 -4.43
C GLY A 90 3.58 -20.93 -3.45
N LEU A 91 3.55 -19.64 -3.79
CA LEU A 91 2.89 -18.61 -3.01
C LEU A 91 1.42 -18.53 -3.45
N LEU A 92 0.55 -19.28 -2.80
CA LEU A 92 -0.86 -19.29 -3.13
C LEU A 92 -1.59 -18.15 -2.42
N PRO A 93 -2.39 -17.35 -3.14
CA PRO A 93 -3.21 -16.33 -2.52
C PRO A 93 -4.33 -16.95 -1.68
N VAL A 94 -4.72 -16.29 -0.61
CA VAL A 94 -5.89 -16.66 0.20
C VAL A 94 -7.20 -16.14 -0.38
N LEU A 95 -7.08 -15.21 -1.34
CA LEU A 95 -8.18 -14.66 -2.13
C LEU A 95 -7.63 -14.19 -3.49
N GLY A 96 -8.42 -14.35 -4.55
CA GLY A 96 -8.06 -13.89 -5.90
C GLY A 96 -6.99 -14.77 -6.56
N GLY A 97 -5.99 -14.15 -7.18
CA GLY A 97 -4.93 -14.80 -7.93
C GLY A 97 -5.02 -14.54 -9.42
N SER A 98 -4.35 -15.40 -10.21
CA SER A 98 -4.25 -15.25 -11.66
C SER A 98 -5.49 -15.73 -12.43
N GLU A 99 -6.50 -16.26 -11.76
CA GLU A 99 -7.71 -16.74 -12.42
C GLU A 99 -8.53 -15.61 -13.05
N SER A 100 -9.06 -15.85 -14.25
CA SER A 100 -9.92 -14.89 -14.94
C SER A 100 -11.26 -14.70 -14.23
N ILE A 101 -11.83 -13.50 -14.33
CA ILE A 101 -13.16 -13.18 -13.80
C ILE A 101 -14.21 -13.54 -14.85
N PRO A 102 -15.07 -14.56 -14.63
CA PRO A 102 -16.00 -15.05 -15.67
C PRO A 102 -16.99 -14.02 -16.23
N ARG A 103 -17.24 -12.93 -15.50
CA ARG A 103 -18.18 -11.86 -15.89
C ARG A 103 -17.51 -10.65 -16.55
N CYS A 104 -16.17 -10.64 -16.62
CA CYS A 104 -15.36 -9.52 -17.11
C CYS A 104 -14.44 -9.98 -18.25
N ASN A 105 -14.99 -10.70 -19.24
CA ASN A 105 -14.22 -11.29 -20.35
C ASN A 105 -13.68 -10.23 -21.35
N GLU A 106 -14.22 -9.02 -21.32
CA GLU A 106 -13.78 -7.88 -22.14
C GLU A 106 -13.23 -6.81 -21.24
N GLY A 107 -11.90 -6.58 -21.29
CA GLY A 107 -11.21 -5.58 -20.49
C GLY A 107 -10.08 -6.14 -19.63
N TYR A 108 -9.47 -5.27 -18.84
CA TYR A 108 -8.24 -5.56 -18.09
C TYR A 108 -8.55 -5.73 -16.59
N TYR A 109 -9.46 -6.63 -16.26
CA TYR A 109 -9.94 -6.83 -14.90
C TYR A 109 -9.10 -7.87 -14.16
N ILE A 110 -8.76 -7.55 -12.91
CA ILE A 110 -8.08 -8.46 -11.98
C ILE A 110 -8.89 -8.50 -10.68
N GLN A 111 -9.00 -9.69 -10.12
CA GLN A 111 -9.67 -9.86 -8.82
C GLN A 111 -8.85 -9.21 -7.69
N PRO A 112 -9.52 -8.63 -6.68
CA PRO A 112 -8.87 -8.35 -5.41
C PRO A 112 -8.10 -9.59 -4.94
N THR A 113 -6.80 -9.44 -4.74
CA THR A 113 -5.90 -10.56 -4.44
C THR A 113 -5.21 -10.31 -3.11
N ILE A 114 -5.19 -11.33 -2.24
CA ILE A 114 -4.53 -11.25 -0.94
C ILE A 114 -3.58 -12.44 -0.79
N PHE A 115 -2.32 -12.13 -0.57
CA PHE A 115 -1.33 -13.10 -0.10
C PHE A 115 -1.16 -12.94 1.40
N SER A 116 -1.03 -14.05 2.12
CA SER A 116 -0.86 -14.05 3.57
C SER A 116 0.40 -14.80 3.98
N ASN A 117 0.83 -14.58 5.23
CA ASN A 117 1.99 -15.24 5.82
C ASN A 117 3.27 -15.09 4.99
N LEU A 118 3.43 -13.95 4.32
CA LEU A 118 4.61 -13.67 3.52
C LEU A 118 5.78 -13.28 4.40
N SER A 119 6.96 -13.81 4.06
CA SER A 119 8.24 -13.36 4.62
C SER A 119 8.83 -12.22 3.79
N ARG A 120 9.72 -11.44 4.42
CA ARG A 120 10.43 -10.33 3.77
C ARG A 120 11.28 -10.73 2.56
N ASP A 121 11.66 -12.02 2.45
CA ASP A 121 12.56 -12.49 1.40
C ASP A 121 11.81 -12.94 0.14
N GLN A 122 10.48 -13.04 0.21
CA GLN A 122 9.67 -13.40 -0.94
C GLN A 122 9.53 -12.20 -1.89
N PHE A 123 9.65 -12.44 -3.20
CA PHE A 123 9.72 -11.38 -4.19
C PHE A 123 8.47 -10.49 -4.18
N ILE A 124 7.27 -11.08 -4.06
CA ILE A 124 5.99 -10.35 -4.07
C ILE A 124 5.85 -9.38 -2.88
N ALA A 125 6.54 -9.65 -1.77
CA ALA A 125 6.57 -8.75 -0.61
C ALA A 125 7.45 -7.50 -0.84
N ASN A 126 8.25 -7.46 -1.91
CA ASN A 126 9.20 -6.38 -2.21
C ASN A 126 8.95 -5.70 -3.56
N GLN A 127 8.06 -6.27 -4.38
CA GLN A 127 7.78 -5.76 -5.71
C GLN A 127 6.58 -4.81 -5.70
N GLU A 128 6.68 -3.70 -6.42
CA GLU A 128 5.55 -2.84 -6.71
C GLU A 128 4.70 -3.47 -7.81
N VAL A 129 3.61 -4.12 -7.42
CA VAL A 129 2.67 -4.78 -8.34
C VAL A 129 1.88 -3.73 -9.15
N PHE A 130 1.41 -2.68 -8.49
CA PHE A 130 0.58 -1.61 -9.05
C PHE A 130 -0.75 -2.15 -9.60
N GLY A 131 -1.41 -2.95 -8.78
CA GLY A 131 -2.68 -3.63 -9.00
C GLY A 131 -3.35 -3.94 -7.66
N PRO A 132 -4.56 -4.52 -7.65
CA PRO A 132 -5.33 -4.77 -6.43
C PRO A 132 -4.81 -6.00 -5.66
N VAL A 133 -3.57 -5.90 -5.17
CA VAL A 133 -2.83 -7.00 -4.54
C VAL A 133 -2.29 -6.57 -3.19
N LEU A 134 -2.77 -7.21 -2.12
CA LEU A 134 -2.37 -6.97 -0.74
C LEU A 134 -1.45 -8.10 -0.23
N ALA A 135 -0.30 -7.73 0.31
CA ALA A 135 0.64 -8.64 0.96
C ALA A 135 0.54 -8.51 2.49
N VAL A 136 -0.02 -9.51 3.17
CA VAL A 136 -0.12 -9.54 4.64
C VAL A 136 1.08 -10.30 5.20
N MET A 137 1.83 -9.63 6.09
CA MET A 137 3.11 -10.08 6.62
C MET A 137 3.09 -10.07 8.15
N PRO A 138 3.27 -11.20 8.81
CA PRO A 138 3.39 -11.22 10.26
C PRO A 138 4.72 -10.65 10.75
N TYR A 139 4.72 -10.03 11.92
CA TYR A 139 5.93 -9.64 12.63
C TYR A 139 5.86 -10.02 14.12
N LYS A 140 7.02 -10.25 14.75
CA LYS A 140 7.12 -10.68 16.16
C LYS A 140 7.22 -9.52 17.14
N ASN A 141 7.78 -8.41 16.70
CA ASN A 141 7.95 -7.19 17.52
C ASN A 141 8.07 -5.94 16.63
N LEU A 142 7.85 -4.76 17.20
CA LEU A 142 7.86 -3.50 16.46
C LEU A 142 9.18 -3.21 15.74
N LYS A 143 10.31 -3.63 16.30
CA LYS A 143 11.60 -3.46 15.61
C LYS A 143 11.62 -4.21 14.29
N GLU A 144 11.17 -5.46 14.29
CA GLU A 144 11.05 -6.26 13.07
C GLU A 144 10.07 -5.63 12.06
N ALA A 145 8.91 -5.13 12.53
CA ALA A 145 7.96 -4.41 11.67
C ALA A 145 8.61 -3.21 10.99
N ILE A 146 9.38 -2.41 11.73
CA ILE A 146 10.10 -1.25 11.21
C ILE A 146 11.18 -1.69 10.20
N ASP A 147 11.93 -2.74 10.52
CA ASP A 147 12.96 -3.29 9.63
C ASP A 147 12.36 -3.82 8.32
N ILE A 148 11.22 -4.52 8.39
CA ILE A 148 10.48 -4.99 7.20
C ILE A 148 9.93 -3.81 6.41
N ALA A 149 9.29 -2.82 7.07
CA ALA A 149 8.72 -1.66 6.41
C ALA A 149 9.78 -0.87 5.63
N ASN A 150 10.95 -0.68 6.25
CA ASN A 150 12.07 0.04 5.65
C ASN A 150 12.90 -0.80 4.67
N GLY A 151 12.69 -2.11 4.59
CA GLY A 151 13.53 -3.07 3.88
C GLY A 151 13.36 -3.11 2.37
N THR A 152 12.60 -2.19 1.75
CA THR A 152 12.43 -2.10 0.30
C THR A 152 13.26 -0.97 -0.31
N GLN A 153 13.40 -1.00 -1.64
CA GLN A 153 14.01 0.07 -2.40
C GLN A 153 13.14 1.35 -2.49
N TYR A 154 11.88 1.28 -2.08
CA TYR A 154 10.90 2.37 -2.11
C TYR A 154 10.75 3.07 -0.75
N GLY A 155 10.14 4.24 -0.74
CA GLY A 155 9.86 5.00 0.45
C GLY A 155 8.95 6.20 0.21
N LEU A 156 7.74 5.99 -0.35
CA LEU A 156 6.79 7.08 -0.58
C LEU A 156 5.92 7.31 0.65
N SER A 157 5.07 6.35 0.99
CA SER A 157 4.10 6.47 2.09
C SER A 157 4.21 5.32 3.09
N ALA A 158 3.91 5.61 4.34
CA ALA A 158 3.65 4.65 5.40
C ALA A 158 2.36 5.02 6.14
N TYR A 159 1.65 4.01 6.61
CA TYR A 159 0.43 4.14 7.40
C TYR A 159 0.61 3.35 8.69
N ILE A 160 0.37 3.98 9.83
CA ILE A 160 0.56 3.38 11.16
C ILE A 160 -0.75 3.48 11.91
N TYR A 161 -1.26 2.34 12.33
CA TYR A 161 -2.45 2.23 13.15
C TYR A 161 -2.07 1.72 14.54
N ALA A 162 -2.29 2.55 15.53
CA ALA A 162 -2.01 2.26 16.93
C ALA A 162 -3.16 2.74 17.81
N LYS A 163 -3.20 2.29 19.06
CA LYS A 163 -4.24 2.65 20.02
C LYS A 163 -4.37 4.17 20.24
N ASP A 164 -3.28 4.90 20.06
CA ASP A 164 -3.20 6.36 20.18
C ASP A 164 -1.99 6.91 19.40
N ASN A 165 -1.98 8.23 19.19
CA ASN A 165 -0.90 8.91 18.46
C ASN A 165 0.45 8.83 19.20
N ALA A 166 0.45 8.86 20.52
CA ALA A 166 1.68 8.77 21.32
C ALA A 166 2.40 7.43 21.12
N THR A 167 1.65 6.35 20.87
CA THR A 167 2.18 5.03 20.51
C THR A 167 2.68 5.00 19.05
N ALA A 168 2.00 5.69 18.13
CA ALA A 168 2.33 5.68 16.70
C ALA A 168 3.53 6.60 16.36
N GLU A 169 3.67 7.76 16.99
CA GLU A 169 4.69 8.76 16.68
C GLU A 169 6.14 8.23 16.72
N PRO A 170 6.59 7.47 17.74
CA PRO A 170 7.93 6.89 17.75
C PRO A 170 8.19 5.90 16.61
N ILE A 171 7.14 5.22 16.11
CA ILE A 171 7.23 4.34 14.95
C ILE A 171 7.36 5.19 13.68
N ALA A 172 6.53 6.23 13.55
CA ALA A 172 6.55 7.15 12.43
C ALA A 172 7.91 7.80 12.21
N GLN A 173 8.57 8.24 13.28
CA GLN A 173 9.91 8.84 13.24
C GLN A 173 10.98 7.90 12.68
N GLN A 174 10.78 6.60 12.74
CA GLN A 174 11.71 5.58 12.21
C GLN A 174 11.42 5.16 10.79
N MET A 175 10.30 5.61 10.19
CA MET A 175 9.97 5.27 8.81
C MET A 175 10.87 6.00 7.82
N ARG A 176 11.43 5.25 6.86
CA ARG A 176 12.29 5.76 5.78
C ARG A 176 11.46 6.03 4.52
N CYS A 177 10.48 6.93 4.65
CA CYS A 177 9.58 7.35 3.58
C CYS A 177 9.27 8.85 3.68
N GLY A 178 8.71 9.41 2.63
CA GLY A 178 8.43 10.85 2.57
C GLY A 178 7.16 11.27 3.29
N MET A 179 6.21 10.35 3.47
CA MET A 179 4.94 10.63 4.14
C MET A 179 4.61 9.52 5.13
N VAL A 180 4.11 9.89 6.31
CA VAL A 180 3.59 8.94 7.31
C VAL A 180 2.23 9.40 7.79
N HIS A 181 1.25 8.53 7.63
CA HIS A 181 -0.13 8.73 8.07
C HIS A 181 -0.34 7.95 9.37
N ILE A 182 -0.85 8.61 10.40
CA ILE A 182 -1.13 8.00 11.71
C ILE A 182 -2.65 7.91 11.88
N ASN A 183 -3.15 6.72 12.21
CA ASN A 183 -4.54 6.47 12.58
C ASN A 183 -5.54 7.06 11.57
N GLY A 184 -5.35 6.76 10.27
CA GLY A 184 -6.25 7.21 9.23
C GLY A 184 -6.13 8.69 8.83
N ALA A 185 -5.05 9.38 9.24
CA ALA A 185 -4.85 10.77 8.84
C ALA A 185 -4.82 10.92 7.32
N PRO A 186 -5.64 11.82 6.74
CA PRO A 186 -5.72 12.01 5.30
C PRO A 186 -4.48 12.69 4.72
N LEU A 187 -4.37 12.72 3.40
CA LEU A 187 -3.45 13.60 2.69
C LEU A 187 -3.85 15.06 2.92
N LEU A 188 -2.86 15.91 3.20
CA LEU A 188 -3.04 17.34 3.37
C LEU A 188 -2.24 18.08 2.31
N ALA A 189 -2.90 18.96 1.55
CA ALA A 189 -2.25 19.74 0.48
C ALA A 189 -1.17 20.71 0.98
N GLU A 190 -1.22 21.07 2.26
CA GLU A 190 -0.20 21.91 2.93
C GLU A 190 1.06 21.12 3.30
N ALA A 191 0.97 19.77 3.38
CA ALA A 191 2.10 18.91 3.68
C ALA A 191 2.82 18.52 2.36
N PRO A 192 4.16 18.36 2.39
CA PRO A 192 4.89 17.97 1.20
C PRO A 192 4.57 16.52 0.81
N PHE A 193 4.22 16.31 -0.47
CA PHE A 193 4.09 15.01 -1.09
C PHE A 193 5.40 14.62 -1.77
N GLY A 194 5.92 13.44 -1.53
CA GLY A 194 7.11 12.93 -2.18
C GLY A 194 7.75 11.77 -1.42
N GLY A 195 8.81 11.21 -1.99
CA GLY A 195 9.40 9.97 -1.52
C GLY A 195 10.85 10.05 -1.06
N TYR A 196 11.34 8.91 -0.61
CA TYR A 196 12.75 8.61 -0.37
C TYR A 196 13.18 7.49 -1.31
N LYS A 197 14.46 7.25 -1.40
CA LYS A 197 15.05 6.12 -2.16
C LYS A 197 14.61 6.19 -3.63
N GLN A 198 14.15 5.06 -4.21
CA GLN A 198 13.71 5.01 -5.62
C GLN A 198 12.30 5.61 -5.85
N SER A 199 11.57 5.96 -4.80
CA SER A 199 10.33 6.73 -4.94
C SER A 199 10.55 8.19 -5.30
N GLY A 200 11.80 8.65 -5.38
CA GLY A 200 12.18 10.00 -5.81
C GLY A 200 12.56 10.93 -4.65
N ASN A 201 13.16 12.06 -4.99
CA ASN A 201 13.71 13.02 -4.02
C ASN A 201 12.98 14.36 -3.99
N GLY A 202 12.26 14.73 -5.06
CA GLY A 202 11.49 15.96 -5.14
C GLY A 202 10.31 15.99 -4.19
N ARG A 203 9.73 17.16 -4.04
CA ARG A 203 8.50 17.35 -3.27
C ARG A 203 7.49 18.14 -4.11
N GLU A 204 6.24 17.69 -4.02
CA GLU A 204 5.09 18.45 -4.47
C GLU A 204 4.34 18.94 -3.22
N TRP A 205 3.43 19.87 -3.38
CA TRP A 205 2.56 20.43 -2.37
C TRP A 205 3.28 21.21 -1.26
N GLY A 206 2.52 22.02 -0.57
CA GLY A 206 3.02 22.86 0.50
C GLY A 206 4.15 23.80 0.07
N LEU A 207 4.86 24.33 1.06
CA LEU A 207 5.96 25.26 0.84
C LEU A 207 7.17 24.59 0.14
N TYR A 208 7.42 23.31 0.46
CA TYR A 208 8.54 22.58 -0.14
C TYR A 208 8.29 22.32 -1.64
N GLY A 209 7.05 22.01 -2.03
CA GLY A 209 6.70 21.88 -3.44
C GLY A 209 6.85 23.19 -4.21
N LEU A 210 6.48 24.33 -3.60
CA LEU A 210 6.71 25.64 -4.21
C LEU A 210 8.19 25.91 -4.46
N HIS A 211 9.07 25.50 -3.56
CA HIS A 211 10.52 25.72 -3.70
C HIS A 211 11.14 25.03 -4.92
N GLU A 212 10.55 23.91 -5.39
CA GLU A 212 11.00 23.20 -6.60
C GLU A 212 10.81 24.04 -7.89
N PHE A 213 9.96 25.07 -7.85
CA PHE A 213 9.68 25.99 -8.97
C PHE A 213 10.34 27.36 -8.82
N LEU A 214 11.16 27.58 -7.78
CA LEU A 214 11.82 28.85 -7.49
C LEU A 214 13.33 28.75 -7.69
N GLU A 215 13.90 29.80 -8.31
CA GLU A 215 15.34 29.98 -8.39
C GLU A 215 15.87 30.81 -7.23
N VAL A 216 16.82 30.26 -6.49
CA VAL A 216 17.49 30.95 -5.38
C VAL A 216 18.65 31.79 -5.89
N LYS A 217 18.65 33.10 -5.57
CA LYS A 217 19.76 34.03 -5.90
C LYS A 217 20.41 34.56 -4.63
N ALA A 218 21.71 34.37 -4.52
CA ALA A 218 22.54 35.06 -3.51
C ALA A 218 23.02 36.40 -4.03
N VAL A 219 22.86 37.47 -3.25
CA VAL A 219 23.41 38.81 -3.55
C VAL A 219 24.36 39.19 -2.42
N MET A 220 25.67 39.20 -2.74
CA MET A 220 26.71 39.62 -1.81
C MET A 220 27.06 41.09 -2.07
N LYS A 221 27.32 41.86 -1.00
CA LYS A 221 27.76 43.24 -1.08
C LYS A 221 29.00 43.41 -0.19
N THR A 222 29.92 44.24 -0.63
CA THR A 222 31.00 44.76 0.23
C THR A 222 30.40 45.78 1.21
N SER A 223 30.84 45.75 2.46
CA SER A 223 30.51 46.74 3.49
C SER A 223 31.10 48.13 3.10
#